data_160f4731d1211933f2652d23109370fb
#
_entry.id   160f4731d1211933f2652d23109370fb
#
_cell.length_a   1.000
_cell.length_b   1.000
_cell.length_c   1.000
_cell.angle_alpha   90.00
_cell.angle_beta   90.00
_cell.angle_gamma   90.00
#
_symmetry.space_group_name_H-M   'P 1'
#
loop_
_entity.id
_entity.type
_entity.pdbx_description
1 polymer ?
#
loop_
_entity_poly.entity_id
_entity_poly.type
_entity_poly.pdbx_seq_one_letter_code
_entity_poly.pdbx_strand_id
1 'polypeptide(L)'
;GGKNKNLYFYVIGITMKNEGFFSMVNKTRAHIIYALDNGLTPVVNWRDFPNPYLRNDGTNPWEYFFEQPCGYTLNDVYGSKHAKFSIDSPFPNRKYTIWDVSSADKATKEKLKSVTTEYIRPQKTLKEYFLKGMPDAFNGNNHIVACICRGTDYFDTPLIGIEKQPTPQMAIEQVRC
;
A
#
# COMPACT_ATOMS: atom_id res chain seq x y z
N GLY A 1 15.68 26.48 14.20
CA GLY A 1 14.85 26.88 13.13
C GLY A 1 14.85 25.90 11.98
N GLY A 2 13.96 24.91 11.98
CA GLY A 2 13.89 23.90 10.93
C GLY A 2 13.47 24.45 9.59
N LYS A 3 13.89 23.83 8.50
CA LYS A 3 13.20 23.84 7.22
C LYS A 3 11.74 23.49 7.52
N ASN A 4 10.78 23.96 6.77
CA ASN A 4 9.37 23.56 6.90
C ASN A 4 8.61 24.05 8.17
N LYS A 5 8.93 25.26 8.66
CA LYS A 5 8.31 25.80 9.89
C LYS A 5 6.78 25.86 9.88
N ASN A 6 6.17 25.87 8.70
CA ASN A 6 4.71 26.00 8.50
C ASN A 6 4.04 24.67 8.14
N LEU A 7 4.79 23.56 8.07
CA LEU A 7 4.23 22.25 7.78
C LEU A 7 3.95 21.47 9.06
N TYR A 8 2.80 20.83 9.07
CA TYR A 8 2.38 19.90 10.13
C TYR A 8 2.46 18.48 9.56
N PHE A 9 3.50 17.77 9.92
CA PHE A 9 3.69 16.40 9.44
C PHE A 9 2.81 15.39 10.19
N TYR A 10 2.35 14.40 9.46
CA TYR A 10 1.70 13.21 10.01
C TYR A 10 2.50 11.98 9.62
N VAL A 11 3.21 11.42 10.59
CA VAL A 11 4.08 10.26 10.39
C VAL A 11 3.27 8.99 10.51
N ILE A 12 3.18 8.24 9.43
CA ILE A 12 2.41 7.02 9.33
C ILE A 12 3.29 5.82 9.61
N GLY A 13 3.19 5.31 10.83
CA GLY A 13 3.82 4.05 11.24
C GLY A 13 2.77 2.96 11.39
N ILE A 14 3.06 1.77 10.86
CA ILE A 14 2.16 0.62 10.94
C ILE A 14 2.94 -0.56 11.49
N THR A 15 2.50 -1.06 12.66
CA THR A 15 3.02 -2.30 13.24
C THR A 15 2.16 -3.46 12.73
N MET A 16 2.78 -4.41 12.06
CA MET A 16 2.09 -5.58 11.54
C MET A 16 3.00 -6.81 11.60
N LYS A 17 2.57 -7.83 12.33
CA LYS A 17 3.36 -9.06 12.47
C LYS A 17 3.04 -10.11 11.39
N ASN A 18 1.79 -10.24 10.97
CA ASN A 18 1.29 -11.35 10.16
C ASN A 18 0.35 -10.92 9.02
N GLU A 19 0.38 -9.67 8.58
CA GLU A 19 -0.49 -9.21 7.51
C GLU A 19 0.28 -9.04 6.20
N GLY A 20 -0.41 -9.31 5.09
CA GLY A 20 0.17 -9.20 3.76
C GLY A 20 0.43 -7.75 3.34
N PHE A 21 1.28 -7.59 2.33
CA PHE A 21 1.73 -6.29 1.81
C PHE A 21 0.58 -5.32 1.51
N PHE A 22 -0.42 -5.76 0.77
CA PHE A 22 -1.55 -4.90 0.41
C PHE A 22 -2.45 -4.51 1.59
N SER A 23 -2.45 -5.30 2.67
CA SER A 23 -3.10 -4.90 3.92
C SER A 23 -2.40 -3.70 4.53
N MET A 24 -1.07 -3.70 4.58
CA MET A 24 -0.28 -2.55 5.03
C MET A 24 -0.51 -1.34 4.13
N VAL A 25 -0.52 -1.51 2.82
CA VAL A 25 -0.81 -0.42 1.86
C VAL A 25 -2.20 0.16 2.08
N ASN A 26 -3.23 -0.67 2.28
CA ASN A 26 -4.59 -0.21 2.56
C ASN A 26 -4.69 0.61 3.85
N LYS A 27 -4.04 0.15 4.92
CA LYS A 27 -4.00 0.90 6.19
C LYS A 27 -3.24 2.22 6.02
N THR A 28 -2.10 2.20 5.34
CA THR A 28 -1.32 3.41 5.01
C THR A 28 -2.18 4.39 4.23
N ARG A 29 -2.93 3.93 3.23
CA ARG A 29 -3.86 4.77 2.45
C ARG A 29 -4.92 5.45 3.33
N ALA A 30 -5.51 4.73 4.27
CA ALA A 30 -6.48 5.31 5.21
C ALA A 30 -5.86 6.42 6.07
N HIS A 31 -4.62 6.24 6.52
CA HIS A 31 -3.86 7.27 7.22
C HIS A 31 -3.50 8.46 6.34
N ILE A 32 -3.15 8.23 5.07
CA ILE A 32 -2.93 9.32 4.10
C ILE A 32 -4.21 10.15 3.95
N ILE A 33 -5.37 9.51 3.76
CA ILE A 33 -6.67 10.20 3.68
C ILE A 33 -6.92 11.03 4.93
N TYR A 34 -6.71 10.45 6.11
CA TYR A 34 -6.87 11.17 7.37
C TYR A 34 -5.97 12.41 7.43
N ALA A 35 -4.71 12.28 7.06
CA ALA A 35 -3.77 13.38 7.07
C ALA A 35 -4.25 14.52 6.16
N LEU A 36 -4.59 14.21 4.92
CA LEU A 36 -5.06 15.18 3.92
C LEU A 36 -6.35 15.88 4.36
N ASP A 37 -7.33 15.13 4.90
CA ASP A 37 -8.60 15.67 5.37
C ASP A 37 -8.43 16.60 6.59
N ASN A 38 -7.30 16.50 7.30
CA ASN A 38 -6.97 17.36 8.44
C ASN A 38 -5.87 18.41 8.14
N GLY A 39 -5.54 18.63 6.87
CA GLY A 39 -4.52 19.61 6.48
C GLY A 39 -3.10 19.25 6.93
N LEU A 40 -2.82 17.96 7.17
CA LEU A 40 -1.52 17.45 7.58
C LEU A 40 -0.75 16.90 6.37
N THR A 41 0.57 16.97 6.43
CA THR A 41 1.46 16.45 5.40
C THR A 41 1.87 15.01 5.73
N PRO A 42 1.37 13.99 5.01
CA PRO A 42 1.69 12.60 5.29
C PRO A 42 3.13 12.24 4.91
N VAL A 43 3.80 11.52 5.81
CA VAL A 43 5.10 10.88 5.58
C VAL A 43 5.02 9.44 6.09
N VAL A 44 5.32 8.48 5.23
CA VAL A 44 5.23 7.06 5.58
C VAL A 44 6.53 6.56 6.17
N ASN A 45 6.43 5.96 7.36
CA ASN A 45 7.55 5.36 8.09
C ASN A 45 7.23 3.90 8.44
N TRP A 46 7.63 2.98 7.58
CA TRP A 46 7.58 1.55 7.89
C TRP A 46 8.89 1.05 8.52
N ARG A 47 9.95 1.87 8.53
CA ARG A 47 11.27 1.49 9.02
C ARG A 47 11.30 1.26 10.53
N ASP A 48 10.67 2.15 11.29
CA ASP A 48 10.78 2.16 12.74
C ASP A 48 9.68 1.33 13.44
N PHE A 49 8.95 0.53 12.66
CA PHE A 49 7.85 -0.30 13.15
C PHE A 49 8.03 -1.76 12.71
N PRO A 50 7.80 -2.74 13.60
CA PRO A 50 7.90 -4.15 13.26
C PRO A 50 6.97 -4.54 12.11
N ASN A 51 7.54 -5.03 11.02
CA ASN A 51 6.80 -5.55 9.87
C ASN A 51 7.65 -6.56 9.08
N PRO A 52 7.02 -7.44 8.24
CA PRO A 52 7.74 -8.50 7.51
C PRO A 52 8.70 -8.00 6.41
N TYR A 53 8.63 -6.72 6.05
CA TYR A 53 9.39 -6.14 4.93
C TYR A 53 10.63 -5.37 5.36
N LEU A 54 10.93 -5.34 6.68
CA LEU A 54 12.14 -4.73 7.21
C LEU A 54 13.38 -5.46 6.69
N ARG A 55 14.38 -4.66 6.30
CA ARG A 55 15.73 -5.11 5.99
C ARG A 55 16.71 -4.53 7.01
N ASN A 56 17.84 -5.20 7.18
CA ASN A 56 18.87 -4.74 8.11
C ASN A 56 19.77 -3.62 7.51
N ASP A 57 19.29 -2.93 6.47
CA ASP A 57 20.01 -1.85 5.79
C ASP A 57 19.60 -0.44 6.26
N GLY A 58 18.66 -0.34 7.20
CA GLY A 58 18.15 0.92 7.74
C GLY A 58 17.28 1.71 6.78
N THR A 59 16.93 1.17 5.62
CA THR A 59 16.04 1.82 4.66
C THR A 59 14.57 1.67 5.06
N ASN A 60 13.74 2.57 4.57
CA ASN A 60 12.29 2.53 4.82
C ASN A 60 11.61 1.58 3.81
N PRO A 61 11.00 0.46 4.25
CA PRO A 61 10.38 -0.50 3.34
C PRO A 61 9.30 0.08 2.41
N TRP A 62 8.61 1.14 2.81
CA TRP A 62 7.70 1.86 1.93
C TRP A 62 8.42 2.34 0.67
N GLU A 63 9.62 2.89 0.82
CA GLU A 63 10.40 3.50 -0.26
C GLU A 63 11.05 2.49 -1.20
N TYR A 64 10.97 1.18 -0.90
CA TYR A 64 11.32 0.16 -1.90
C TYR A 64 10.31 0.11 -3.05
N PHE A 65 9.05 0.41 -2.75
CA PHE A 65 7.93 0.22 -3.68
C PHE A 65 7.30 1.52 -4.15
N PHE A 66 7.24 2.52 -3.26
CA PHE A 66 6.50 3.77 -3.50
C PHE A 66 7.33 5.00 -3.18
N GLU A 67 7.02 6.08 -3.88
CA GLU A 67 7.48 7.41 -3.50
C GLU A 67 6.79 7.87 -2.21
N GLN A 68 7.41 8.79 -1.47
CA GLN A 68 6.72 9.44 -0.36
C GLN A 68 5.53 10.28 -0.86
N PRO A 69 4.37 10.24 -0.18
CA PRO A 69 3.12 10.81 -0.70
C PRO A 69 3.22 12.27 -1.15
N CYS A 70 3.90 13.10 -0.35
CA CYS A 70 4.08 14.53 -0.61
C CYS A 70 5.52 14.92 -0.91
N GLY A 71 6.40 13.95 -1.21
CA GLY A 71 7.80 14.19 -1.53
C GLY A 71 8.70 14.56 -0.33
N TYR A 72 8.18 14.53 0.89
CA TYR A 72 8.96 14.73 2.11
C TYR A 72 9.41 13.41 2.69
N THR A 73 10.60 13.41 3.29
CA THR A 73 11.22 12.24 3.91
C THR A 73 11.18 12.31 5.44
N LEU A 74 11.59 11.25 6.11
CA LEU A 74 11.75 11.26 7.57
C LEU A 74 12.77 12.32 8.04
N ASN A 75 13.78 12.63 7.23
CA ASN A 75 14.75 13.70 7.55
C ASN A 75 14.09 15.08 7.61
N ASP A 76 13.08 15.33 6.75
CA ASP A 76 12.31 16.57 6.78
C ASP A 76 11.46 16.66 8.04
N VAL A 77 10.91 15.53 8.49
CA VAL A 77 10.16 15.43 9.76
C VAL A 77 11.05 15.72 10.95
N TYR A 78 12.25 15.11 11.03
CA TYR A 78 13.18 15.33 12.14
C TYR A 78 13.66 16.79 12.23
N GLY A 79 13.72 17.49 11.11
CA GLY A 79 14.05 18.92 11.05
C GLY A 79 12.87 19.86 11.30
N SER A 80 11.64 19.35 11.53
CA SER A 80 10.43 20.15 11.68
C SER A 80 10.08 20.44 13.15
N LYS A 81 9.15 21.40 13.37
CA LYS A 81 8.62 21.70 14.71
C LYS A 81 7.35 20.91 15.04
N HIS A 82 6.62 20.48 14.04
CA HIS A 82 5.27 19.93 14.19
C HIS A 82 5.19 18.57 13.52
N ALA A 83 5.13 17.53 14.33
CA ALA A 83 4.89 16.17 13.87
C ALA A 83 3.88 15.47 14.79
N LYS A 84 2.92 14.82 14.18
CA LYS A 84 1.96 13.92 14.83
C LYS A 84 2.19 12.50 14.32
N PHE A 85 2.06 11.51 15.18
CA PHE A 85 2.31 10.11 14.84
C PHE A 85 0.99 9.32 14.79
N SER A 86 0.88 8.39 13.85
CA SER A 86 -0.31 7.56 13.68
C SER A 86 -0.56 6.58 14.82
N ILE A 87 0.47 6.23 15.60
CA ILE A 87 0.32 5.38 16.79
C ILE A 87 -0.64 5.98 17.84
N ASP A 88 -0.79 7.29 17.85
CA ASP A 88 -1.76 7.98 18.72
C ASP A 88 -3.21 7.80 18.22
N SER A 89 -3.40 7.28 17.01
CA SER A 89 -4.70 7.04 16.40
C SER A 89 -4.62 5.87 15.40
N PRO A 90 -4.55 4.62 15.87
CA PRO A 90 -4.25 3.45 15.03
C PRO A 90 -5.29 3.17 13.93
N PHE A 91 -6.50 3.71 14.05
CA PHE A 91 -7.56 3.57 13.05
C PHE A 91 -8.28 4.91 12.83
N PRO A 92 -7.69 5.82 12.07
CA PRO A 92 -8.20 7.18 11.93
C PRO A 92 -9.58 7.26 11.27
N ASN A 93 -9.95 6.30 10.45
CA ASN A 93 -11.27 6.23 9.85
C ASN A 93 -11.55 4.83 9.28
N ARG A 94 -12.43 4.07 9.96
CA ARG A 94 -12.84 2.73 9.52
C ARG A 94 -13.46 2.72 8.13
N LYS A 95 -14.07 3.82 7.70
CA LYS A 95 -14.67 3.97 6.37
C LYS A 95 -13.67 3.73 5.24
N TYR A 96 -12.39 4.05 5.43
CA TYR A 96 -11.35 3.93 4.41
C TYR A 96 -10.44 2.72 4.58
N THR A 97 -10.62 1.91 5.62
CA THR A 97 -9.94 0.61 5.82
C THR A 97 -10.80 -0.57 5.34
N ILE A 98 -11.57 -0.39 4.30
CA ILE A 98 -12.53 -1.39 3.81
C ILE A 98 -11.77 -2.49 3.07
N TRP A 99 -12.00 -3.74 3.48
CA TRP A 99 -11.48 -4.94 2.80
C TRP A 99 -12.23 -5.23 1.50
N ASP A 100 -13.54 -4.99 1.51
CA ASP A 100 -14.40 -5.13 0.34
C ASP A 100 -14.83 -3.76 -0.18
N VAL A 101 -14.06 -3.25 -1.14
CA VAL A 101 -14.36 -1.98 -1.80
C VAL A 101 -15.66 -2.04 -2.61
N SER A 102 -16.15 -3.24 -2.97
CA SER A 102 -17.37 -3.40 -3.75
C SER A 102 -18.60 -2.89 -3.00
N SER A 103 -18.62 -3.06 -1.67
CA SER A 103 -19.68 -2.62 -0.78
C SER A 103 -19.67 -1.12 -0.43
N ALA A 104 -18.60 -0.40 -0.78
CA ALA A 104 -18.47 1.02 -0.47
C ALA A 104 -19.37 1.89 -1.35
N ASP A 105 -19.84 3.01 -0.81
CA ASP A 105 -20.55 4.03 -1.58
C ASP A 105 -19.67 4.68 -2.66
N LYS A 106 -20.30 5.30 -3.66
CA LYS A 106 -19.62 5.92 -4.80
C LYS A 106 -18.58 6.96 -4.36
N ALA A 107 -18.91 7.83 -3.41
CA ALA A 107 -18.01 8.88 -2.94
C ALA A 107 -16.78 8.29 -2.26
N THR A 108 -16.96 7.22 -1.46
CA THR A 108 -15.84 6.48 -0.85
C THR A 108 -14.94 5.84 -1.90
N LYS A 109 -15.52 5.20 -2.93
CA LYS A 109 -14.74 4.62 -4.04
C LYS A 109 -13.93 5.66 -4.78
N GLU A 110 -14.52 6.81 -5.09
CA GLU A 110 -13.85 7.92 -5.77
C GLU A 110 -12.71 8.49 -4.92
N LYS A 111 -12.92 8.69 -3.62
CA LYS A 111 -11.86 9.16 -2.69
C LYS A 111 -10.71 8.15 -2.62
N LEU A 112 -11.01 6.86 -2.46
CA LEU A 112 -10.00 5.80 -2.42
C LEU A 112 -9.19 5.77 -3.73
N LYS A 113 -9.85 5.84 -4.89
CA LYS A 113 -9.21 5.88 -6.20
C LYS A 113 -8.30 7.09 -6.35
N SER A 114 -8.82 8.29 -6.07
CA SER A 114 -8.06 9.54 -6.18
C SER A 114 -6.79 9.51 -5.34
N VAL A 115 -6.92 9.17 -4.04
CA VAL A 115 -5.76 9.11 -3.13
C VAL A 115 -4.76 8.02 -3.53
N THR A 116 -5.23 6.86 -4.00
CA THR A 116 -4.33 5.82 -4.49
C THR A 116 -3.54 6.32 -5.70
N THR A 117 -4.20 6.93 -6.67
CA THR A 117 -3.56 7.40 -7.91
C THR A 117 -2.57 8.52 -7.64
N GLU A 118 -2.90 9.45 -6.74
CA GLU A 118 -2.12 10.67 -6.53
C GLU A 118 -0.99 10.50 -5.51
N TYR A 119 -1.20 9.70 -4.45
CA TYR A 119 -0.29 9.64 -3.30
C TYR A 119 0.40 8.28 -3.11
N ILE A 120 -0.04 7.21 -3.79
CA ILE A 120 0.60 5.88 -3.72
C ILE A 120 1.24 5.57 -5.07
N ARG A 121 2.24 6.37 -5.42
CA ARG A 121 2.95 6.26 -6.69
C ARG A 121 4.06 5.23 -6.59
N PRO A 122 4.11 4.22 -7.47
CA PRO A 122 5.25 3.32 -7.56
C PRO A 122 6.54 4.07 -7.82
N GLN A 123 7.65 3.61 -7.24
CA GLN A 123 8.99 4.11 -7.56
C GLN A 123 9.24 4.05 -9.07
N LYS A 124 9.84 5.11 -9.60
CA LYS A 124 10.12 5.24 -11.03
C LYS A 124 10.94 4.06 -11.57
N THR A 125 11.97 3.65 -10.84
CA THR A 125 12.82 2.51 -11.19
C THR A 125 12.04 1.20 -11.25
N LEU A 126 11.11 0.99 -10.31
CA LEU A 126 10.24 -0.19 -10.28
C LEU A 126 9.28 -0.20 -11.47
N LYS A 127 8.68 0.95 -11.77
CA LYS A 127 7.80 1.12 -12.93
C LYS A 127 8.53 0.84 -14.23
N GLU A 128 9.74 1.38 -14.39
CA GLU A 128 10.57 1.14 -15.59
C GLU A 128 10.97 -0.33 -15.72
N TYR A 129 11.30 -1.00 -14.62
CA TYR A 129 11.60 -2.43 -14.60
C TYR A 129 10.41 -3.26 -15.09
N PHE A 130 9.21 -3.00 -14.59
CA PHE A 130 8.01 -3.71 -15.03
C PHE A 130 7.68 -3.44 -16.49
N LEU A 131 7.78 -2.21 -16.96
CA LEU A 131 7.51 -1.86 -18.36
C LEU A 131 8.47 -2.54 -19.32
N LYS A 132 9.76 -2.66 -18.96
CA LYS A 132 10.75 -3.39 -19.77
C LYS A 132 10.52 -4.90 -19.79
N GLY A 133 9.97 -5.47 -18.71
CA GLY A 133 9.67 -6.89 -18.60
C GLY A 133 8.28 -7.28 -19.11
N MET A 134 7.45 -6.32 -19.50
CA MET A 134 6.14 -6.63 -20.08
C MET A 134 6.30 -7.26 -21.47
N PRO A 135 5.79 -8.49 -21.67
CA PRO A 135 5.80 -9.11 -22.99
C PRO A 135 5.00 -8.27 -23.98
N ASP A 136 5.33 -8.37 -25.27
CA ASP A 136 4.56 -7.75 -26.37
C ASP A 136 3.06 -8.13 -26.36
N ALA A 137 2.70 -9.19 -25.64
CA ALA A 137 1.31 -9.56 -25.37
C ALA A 137 0.43 -8.43 -24.85
N PHE A 138 1.02 -7.43 -24.14
CA PHE A 138 0.30 -6.28 -23.60
C PHE A 138 0.15 -5.11 -24.60
N ASN A 139 0.59 -5.26 -25.83
CA ASN A 139 0.52 -4.23 -26.89
C ASN A 139 -0.87 -4.02 -27.52
N GLY A 140 -1.94 -4.18 -26.77
CA GLY A 140 -3.25 -3.63 -27.13
C GLY A 140 -4.14 -4.48 -28.06
N ASN A 141 -3.64 -5.53 -28.68
CA ASN A 141 -4.42 -6.36 -29.64
C ASN A 141 -4.78 -7.75 -29.12
N ASN A 142 -4.38 -8.10 -27.90
CA ASN A 142 -4.61 -9.42 -27.34
C ASN A 142 -5.60 -9.36 -26.16
N HIS A 143 -6.50 -10.33 -26.10
CA HIS A 143 -7.33 -10.55 -24.90
C HIS A 143 -6.45 -11.16 -23.82
N ILE A 144 -6.24 -10.43 -22.72
CA ILE A 144 -5.43 -10.86 -21.59
C ILE A 144 -6.35 -11.28 -20.45
N VAL A 145 -6.20 -12.53 -20.01
CA VAL A 145 -6.86 -13.03 -18.80
C VAL A 145 -5.79 -13.13 -17.72
N ALA A 146 -5.95 -12.33 -16.67
CA ALA A 146 -5.07 -12.38 -15.49
C ALA A 146 -5.71 -13.24 -14.40
N CYS A 147 -5.02 -14.31 -14.01
CA CYS A 147 -5.41 -15.15 -12.88
C CYS A 147 -4.55 -14.82 -11.66
N ILE A 148 -5.16 -14.48 -10.54
CA ILE A 148 -4.47 -14.32 -9.26
C ILE A 148 -4.55 -15.66 -8.52
N CYS A 149 -3.42 -16.38 -8.49
CA CYS A 149 -3.26 -17.56 -7.64
C CYS A 149 -2.60 -17.13 -6.34
N ARG A 150 -3.36 -17.15 -5.25
CA ARG A 150 -2.83 -16.83 -3.92
C ARG A 150 -2.16 -18.07 -3.33
N GLY A 151 -0.81 -18.04 -3.19
CA GLY A 151 0.01 -19.22 -3.00
C GLY A 151 0.18 -19.71 -1.56
N THR A 152 0.91 -19.07 -0.71
CA THR A 152 1.58 -19.72 0.43
C THR A 152 0.89 -19.61 1.78
N ASP A 153 0.07 -18.60 1.99
CA ASP A 153 -0.53 -18.30 3.30
C ASP A 153 -1.81 -19.11 3.61
N TYR A 154 -2.34 -19.85 2.64
CA TYR A 154 -3.52 -20.71 2.81
C TYR A 154 -3.18 -22.11 3.35
N PHE A 155 -1.91 -22.53 3.29
CA PHE A 155 -1.52 -23.83 3.81
C PHE A 155 -1.58 -23.90 5.34
N ASP A 156 -1.28 -22.76 5.99
CA ASP A 156 -1.20 -22.70 7.46
C ASP A 156 -2.54 -22.31 8.12
N THR A 157 -3.50 -21.81 7.33
CA THR A 157 -4.83 -21.42 7.85
C THR A 157 -5.90 -21.78 6.83
N PRO A 158 -6.38 -23.02 6.79
CA PRO A 158 -7.44 -23.41 5.90
C PRO A 158 -8.71 -22.61 6.23
N LEU A 159 -9.14 -21.77 5.29
CA LEU A 159 -10.45 -21.14 5.38
C LEU A 159 -11.51 -22.21 5.23
N ILE A 160 -12.52 -22.20 6.10
CA ILE A 160 -13.62 -23.15 6.11
C ILE A 160 -14.22 -23.21 4.69
N GLY A 161 -14.17 -24.42 4.08
CA GLY A 161 -14.73 -24.68 2.75
C GLY A 161 -13.74 -24.67 1.58
N ILE A 162 -12.43 -24.43 1.80
CA ILE A 162 -11.41 -24.53 0.76
C ILE A 162 -10.46 -25.68 1.12
N GLU A 163 -10.75 -26.87 0.60
CA GLU A 163 -9.96 -28.09 0.92
C GLU A 163 -8.61 -28.14 0.21
N LYS A 164 -8.44 -27.46 -0.92
CA LYS A 164 -7.19 -27.42 -1.69
C LYS A 164 -7.03 -26.09 -2.42
N GLN A 165 -5.81 -25.59 -2.42
CA GLN A 165 -5.45 -24.47 -3.29
C GLN A 165 -5.48 -24.89 -4.75
N PRO A 166 -6.03 -24.06 -5.64
CA PRO A 166 -5.90 -24.31 -7.07
C PRO A 166 -4.43 -24.21 -7.47
N THR A 167 -3.95 -25.25 -8.15
CA THR A 167 -2.61 -25.20 -8.77
C THR A 167 -2.65 -24.23 -9.96
N PRO A 168 -1.49 -23.69 -10.40
CA PRO A 168 -1.42 -22.90 -11.64
C PRO A 168 -2.04 -23.64 -12.83
N GLN A 169 -1.87 -24.97 -12.89
CA GLN A 169 -2.46 -25.79 -13.96
C GLN A 169 -3.98 -25.78 -13.91
N MET A 170 -4.59 -25.90 -12.74
CA MET A 170 -6.06 -25.83 -12.58
C MET A 170 -6.61 -24.46 -12.99
N ALA A 171 -5.87 -23.38 -12.68
CA ALA A 171 -6.25 -22.04 -13.10
C ALA A 171 -6.20 -21.89 -14.63
N ILE A 172 -5.16 -22.43 -15.29
CA ILE A 172 -5.02 -22.44 -16.76
C ILE A 172 -6.16 -23.23 -17.42
N GLU A 173 -6.53 -24.36 -16.87
CA GLU A 173 -7.61 -25.21 -17.39
C GLU A 173 -8.96 -24.49 -17.32
N GLN A 174 -9.24 -23.77 -16.23
CA GLN A 174 -10.47 -22.98 -16.08
C GLN A 174 -10.59 -21.82 -17.08
N VAL A 175 -9.47 -21.25 -17.55
CA VAL A 175 -9.44 -20.16 -18.52
C VAL A 175 -9.58 -20.66 -19.96
N ARG A 176 -9.29 -21.93 -20.22
CA ARG A 176 -9.38 -22.55 -21.56
C ARG A 176 -10.78 -23.07 -21.95
N CYS A 177 -11.72 -23.08 -21.00
CA CYS A 177 -13.13 -23.39 -21.24
C CYS A 177 -13.93 -22.15 -21.65
#